data_12967a4e5ef1ed4e21777e630d096e52
#
_entry.id   12967a4e5ef1ed4e21777e630d096e52
#
_cell.length_a   1.000
_cell.length_b   1.000
_cell.length_c   1.000
_cell.angle_alpha   90.00
_cell.angle_beta   90.00
_cell.angle_gamma   90.00
#
_symmetry.space_group_name_H-M   'P 1'
#
loop_
_entity.id
_entity.type
_entity.pdbx_description
1 polymer ?
#
loop_
_entity_poly.entity_id
_entity_poly.type
_entity_poly.pdbx_seq_one_letter_code
_entity_poly.pdbx_strand_id
1 'polypeptide(L)'
;DFPIIRAVTDTMKSLNNTAADAMTEIGVSACTDVTGFGLLGHLLEMCEGSNVSAVIEFDQVDFLEGVFELAQKGVVPGGSKTNLKHVEPHTSFSGNFPLFKKLMLADAQTSGGLLISVPESKSADLIATLKSKKTLSSMVIGKIYNPADFKIYVN
;
A
#
# COMPACT_ATOMS: atom_id res chain seq x y z
N ASP A 1 23.84 6.22 -2.49
CA ASP A 1 23.64 7.62 -2.91
C ASP A 1 23.01 8.41 -1.77
N PHE A 2 23.65 9.53 -1.35
CA PHE A 2 23.21 10.36 -0.22
C PHE A 2 21.74 10.87 -0.35
N PRO A 3 21.25 11.30 -1.53
CA PRO A 3 19.87 11.75 -1.69
C PRO A 3 18.84 10.66 -1.42
N ILE A 4 19.05 9.46 -1.91
CA ILE A 4 18.14 8.30 -1.71
C ILE A 4 18.08 7.93 -0.22
N ILE A 5 19.24 7.83 0.45
CA ILE A 5 19.31 7.51 1.89
C ILE A 5 18.55 8.58 2.70
N ARG A 6 18.69 9.85 2.32
CA ARG A 6 17.97 10.94 2.97
C ARG A 6 16.47 10.81 2.77
N ALA A 7 16.01 10.59 1.53
CA ALA A 7 14.59 10.43 1.23
C ALA A 7 13.97 9.27 2.02
N VAL A 8 14.62 8.11 2.04
CA VAL A 8 14.18 6.95 2.84
C VAL A 8 14.13 7.29 4.32
N THR A 9 15.18 7.93 4.86
CA THR A 9 15.24 8.30 6.28
C THR A 9 14.13 9.31 6.64
N ASP A 10 13.87 10.28 5.80
CA ASP A 10 12.83 11.28 6.03
C ASP A 10 11.44 10.63 5.97
N THR A 11 11.21 9.71 5.04
CA THR A 11 9.97 8.91 4.98
C THR A 11 9.78 8.09 6.24
N MET A 12 10.80 7.35 6.69
CA MET A 12 10.74 6.52 7.90
C MET A 12 10.48 7.33 9.19
N LYS A 13 10.85 8.61 9.23
CA LYS A 13 10.59 9.54 10.35
C LYS A 13 9.23 10.22 10.27
N SER A 14 8.57 10.16 9.12
CA SER A 14 7.29 10.84 8.93
C SER A 14 6.20 10.18 9.75
N LEU A 15 5.40 10.99 10.43
CA LEU A 15 4.24 10.53 11.18
C LEU A 15 3.00 10.52 10.28
N ASN A 16 2.11 9.58 10.54
CA ASN A 16 0.83 9.48 9.83
C ASN A 16 -0.26 10.41 10.39
N ASN A 17 0.07 11.31 11.34
CA ASN A 17 -0.89 12.17 12.03
C ASN A 17 -1.70 13.04 11.07
N THR A 18 -1.07 13.69 10.09
CA THR A 18 -1.77 14.55 9.12
C THR A 18 -2.73 13.75 8.22
N ALA A 19 -2.37 12.53 7.86
CA ALA A 19 -3.27 11.63 7.13
C ALA A 19 -4.42 11.13 8.02
N ALA A 20 -4.15 10.85 9.30
CA ALA A 20 -5.17 10.47 10.28
C ALA A 20 -6.18 11.61 10.52
N ASP A 21 -5.71 12.86 10.59
CA ASP A 21 -6.58 14.04 10.69
C ASP A 21 -7.50 14.17 9.45
N ALA A 22 -6.94 14.02 8.24
CA ALA A 22 -7.71 14.07 7.00
C ALA A 22 -8.78 12.96 6.94
N MET A 23 -8.40 11.74 7.30
CA MET A 23 -9.30 10.60 7.35
C MET A 23 -10.44 10.82 8.36
N THR A 24 -10.16 11.40 9.50
CA THR A 24 -11.15 11.71 10.53
C THR A 24 -12.12 12.80 10.08
N GLU A 25 -11.62 13.83 9.40
CA GLU A 25 -12.41 14.94 8.86
C GLU A 25 -13.42 14.46 7.80
N ILE A 26 -12.99 13.58 6.90
CA ILE A 26 -13.83 13.07 5.79
C ILE A 26 -14.78 11.95 6.26
N GLY A 27 -14.35 11.15 7.22
CA GLY A 27 -15.03 9.93 7.67
C GLY A 27 -14.86 8.80 6.65
N VAL A 28 -14.13 7.77 7.05
CA VAL A 28 -13.73 6.63 6.22
C VAL A 28 -14.36 5.32 6.71
N SER A 29 -14.30 4.26 5.91
CA SER A 29 -14.89 2.96 6.24
C SER A 29 -13.94 2.09 7.07
N ALA A 30 -12.65 2.10 6.71
CA ALA A 30 -11.60 1.35 7.40
C ALA A 30 -10.24 1.98 7.13
N CYS A 31 -9.28 1.71 8.03
CA CYS A 31 -7.91 2.18 7.88
C CYS A 31 -6.94 1.26 8.63
N THR A 32 -5.74 1.12 8.10
CA THR A 32 -4.59 0.56 8.80
C THR A 32 -3.33 1.33 8.41
N ASP A 33 -2.31 1.31 9.24
CA ASP A 33 -0.97 1.76 8.87
C ASP A 33 -0.21 0.62 8.18
N VAL A 34 0.56 0.96 7.16
CA VAL A 34 1.37 -0.01 6.44
C VAL A 34 2.73 -0.13 7.12
N THR A 35 3.01 -1.30 7.68
CA THR A 35 4.24 -1.57 8.43
C THR A 35 4.88 -2.91 8.02
N GLY A 36 5.22 -3.77 8.96
CA GLY A 36 6.04 -4.95 8.76
C GLY A 36 5.51 -6.00 7.79
N PHE A 37 4.20 -6.08 7.56
CA PHE A 37 3.60 -7.03 6.62
C PHE A 37 3.51 -6.51 5.18
N GLY A 38 3.94 -5.27 4.95
CA GLY A 38 3.86 -4.62 3.64
C GLY A 38 2.44 -4.26 3.22
N LEU A 39 2.30 -3.66 2.05
CA LEU A 39 0.99 -3.22 1.54
C LEU A 39 0.01 -4.39 1.41
N LEU A 40 0.43 -5.50 0.79
CA LEU A 40 -0.46 -6.64 0.57
C LEU A 40 -0.85 -7.34 1.87
N GLY A 41 0.06 -7.46 2.84
CA GLY A 41 -0.24 -8.09 4.11
C GLY A 41 -1.31 -7.33 4.90
N HIS A 42 -1.15 -6.01 5.03
CA HIS A 42 -2.13 -5.17 5.73
C HIS A 42 -3.45 -5.04 4.96
N LEU A 43 -3.41 -5.04 3.61
CA LEU A 43 -4.64 -5.10 2.81
C LEU A 43 -5.38 -6.42 3.02
N LEU A 44 -4.65 -7.56 3.12
CA LEU A 44 -5.26 -8.86 3.41
C LEU A 44 -5.99 -8.84 4.75
N GLU A 45 -5.37 -8.32 5.80
CA GLU A 45 -6.01 -8.17 7.12
C GLU A 45 -7.30 -7.33 7.05
N MET A 46 -7.27 -6.20 6.32
CA MET A 46 -8.46 -5.37 6.11
C MET A 46 -9.57 -6.12 5.36
N CYS A 47 -9.21 -6.86 4.30
CA CYS A 47 -10.16 -7.62 3.49
C CYS A 47 -10.79 -8.78 4.28
N GLU A 48 -10.01 -9.49 5.08
CA GLU A 48 -10.50 -10.57 5.92
C GLU A 48 -11.41 -10.06 7.04
N GLY A 49 -10.96 -9.02 7.77
CA GLY A 49 -11.72 -8.43 8.86
C GLY A 49 -13.06 -7.82 8.44
N SER A 50 -13.15 -7.34 7.18
CA SER A 50 -14.38 -6.74 6.63
C SER A 50 -15.16 -7.68 5.71
N ASN A 51 -14.67 -8.89 5.49
CA ASN A 51 -15.22 -9.88 4.55
C ASN A 51 -15.47 -9.28 3.15
N VAL A 52 -14.44 -8.68 2.57
CA VAL A 52 -14.46 -8.07 1.23
C VAL A 52 -13.30 -8.58 0.40
N SER A 53 -13.26 -8.19 -0.87
CA SER A 53 -12.10 -8.33 -1.76
C SER A 53 -11.64 -6.98 -2.26
N ALA A 54 -10.38 -6.87 -2.65
CA ALA A 54 -9.76 -5.65 -3.18
C ALA A 54 -9.08 -5.89 -4.53
N VAL A 55 -9.05 -4.87 -5.37
CA VAL A 55 -8.17 -4.79 -6.55
C VAL A 55 -7.17 -3.68 -6.32
N ILE A 56 -5.88 -3.97 -6.56
CA ILE A 56 -4.78 -3.02 -6.55
C ILE A 56 -4.25 -2.83 -7.97
N GLU A 57 -4.11 -1.60 -8.37
CA GLU A 57 -3.46 -1.21 -9.62
C GLU A 57 -1.98 -0.89 -9.30
N PHE A 58 -1.06 -1.80 -9.65
CA PHE A 58 0.35 -1.66 -9.30
C PHE A 58 0.94 -0.31 -9.73
N ASP A 59 0.60 0.15 -10.92
CA ASP A 59 1.13 1.40 -11.48
C ASP A 59 0.57 2.67 -10.80
N GLN A 60 -0.41 2.52 -9.90
CA GLN A 60 -0.94 3.61 -9.05
C GLN A 60 -0.29 3.65 -7.66
N VAL A 61 0.57 2.69 -7.33
CA VAL A 61 1.27 2.68 -6.04
C VAL A 61 2.54 3.52 -6.13
N ASP A 62 2.68 4.50 -5.24
CA ASP A 62 3.88 5.30 -5.13
C ASP A 62 5.02 4.50 -4.51
N PHE A 63 6.13 4.40 -5.21
CA PHE A 63 7.38 3.83 -4.70
C PHE A 63 8.46 4.88 -4.61
N LEU A 64 9.32 4.77 -3.60
CA LEU A 64 10.49 5.63 -3.50
C LEU A 64 11.44 5.41 -4.69
N GLU A 65 12.14 6.46 -5.09
CA GLU A 65 13.14 6.41 -6.16
C GLU A 65 14.19 5.32 -5.90
N GLY A 66 14.50 4.55 -6.93
CA GLY A 66 15.48 3.47 -6.89
C GLY A 66 14.95 2.11 -6.39
N VAL A 67 13.73 2.05 -5.82
CA VAL A 67 13.16 0.78 -5.32
C VAL A 67 12.96 -0.22 -6.46
N PHE A 68 12.45 0.25 -7.61
CA PHE A 68 12.20 -0.59 -8.77
C PHE A 68 13.47 -1.26 -9.28
N GLU A 69 14.54 -0.48 -9.47
CA GLU A 69 15.84 -0.96 -9.95
C GLU A 69 16.51 -1.92 -8.96
N LEU A 70 16.39 -1.65 -7.66
CA LEU A 70 16.91 -2.53 -6.62
C LEU A 70 16.16 -3.87 -6.59
N ALA A 71 14.83 -3.83 -6.61
CA ALA A 71 14.00 -5.03 -6.63
C ALA A 71 14.25 -5.87 -7.89
N GLN A 72 14.38 -5.24 -9.06
CA GLN A 72 14.69 -5.90 -10.33
C GLN A 72 16.07 -6.60 -10.32
N LYS A 73 17.04 -6.04 -9.59
CA LYS A 73 18.36 -6.64 -9.35
C LYS A 73 18.36 -7.71 -8.26
N GLY A 74 17.20 -7.99 -7.65
CA GLY A 74 17.06 -8.98 -6.58
C GLY A 74 17.51 -8.49 -5.20
N VAL A 75 17.75 -7.19 -5.04
CA VAL A 75 18.06 -6.57 -3.75
C VAL A 75 16.76 -6.37 -2.98
N VAL A 76 16.34 -7.41 -2.27
CA VAL A 76 15.06 -7.45 -1.55
C VAL A 76 15.28 -8.04 -0.16
N PRO A 77 14.73 -7.43 0.91
CA PRO A 77 14.84 -7.95 2.27
C PRO A 77 14.23 -9.36 2.42
N GLY A 78 14.76 -10.13 3.36
CA GLY A 78 14.21 -11.46 3.66
C GLY A 78 12.76 -11.42 4.13
N GLY A 79 12.39 -10.40 4.90
CA GLY A 79 11.02 -10.17 5.36
C GLY A 79 10.01 -10.05 4.22
N SER A 80 10.34 -9.34 3.15
CA SER A 80 9.47 -9.17 1.97
C SER A 80 9.15 -10.51 1.28
N LYS A 81 10.13 -11.44 1.25
CA LYS A 81 9.93 -12.80 0.72
C LYS A 81 8.99 -13.61 1.61
N THR A 82 9.11 -13.48 2.92
CA THR A 82 8.22 -14.13 3.88
C THR A 82 6.80 -13.57 3.78
N ASN A 83 6.67 -12.26 3.68
CA ASN A 83 5.38 -11.59 3.49
C ASN A 83 4.70 -12.05 2.19
N LEU A 84 5.43 -12.07 1.07
CA LEU A 84 4.89 -12.53 -0.20
C LEU A 84 4.37 -13.97 -0.10
N LYS A 85 5.15 -14.88 0.50
CA LYS A 85 4.73 -16.27 0.69
C LYS A 85 3.44 -16.38 1.52
N HIS A 86 3.22 -15.48 2.47
CA HIS A 86 2.01 -15.44 3.28
C HIS A 86 0.79 -14.96 2.48
N VAL A 87 0.93 -13.90 1.68
CA VAL A 87 -0.20 -13.30 0.96
C VAL A 87 -0.51 -13.97 -0.39
N GLU A 88 0.46 -14.64 -1.00
CA GLU A 88 0.32 -15.21 -2.36
C GLU A 88 -0.85 -16.20 -2.49
N PRO A 89 -1.17 -17.08 -1.50
CA PRO A 89 -2.34 -17.96 -1.59
C PRO A 89 -3.70 -17.21 -1.61
N HIS A 90 -3.73 -15.97 -1.18
CA HIS A 90 -4.92 -15.13 -1.09
C HIS A 90 -4.98 -14.06 -2.20
N THR A 91 -3.96 -14.03 -3.09
CA THR A 91 -3.78 -12.99 -4.09
C THR A 91 -3.74 -13.55 -5.50
N SER A 92 -4.58 -13.02 -6.38
CA SER A 92 -4.54 -13.27 -7.82
C SER A 92 -3.76 -12.16 -8.51
N PHE A 93 -2.67 -12.51 -9.20
CA PHE A 93 -1.88 -11.57 -10.00
C PHE A 93 -2.23 -11.71 -11.48
N SER A 94 -2.49 -10.61 -12.17
CA SER A 94 -2.88 -10.64 -13.58
C SER A 94 -1.72 -11.05 -14.51
N GLY A 95 -2.01 -11.92 -15.45
CA GLY A 95 -1.05 -12.35 -16.49
C GLY A 95 0.26 -12.91 -15.93
N ASN A 96 1.39 -12.57 -16.57
CA ASN A 96 2.72 -12.96 -16.12
C ASN A 96 3.35 -11.87 -15.24
N PHE A 97 2.76 -11.65 -14.04
CA PHE A 97 3.17 -10.59 -13.14
C PHE A 97 4.58 -10.85 -12.59
N PRO A 98 5.56 -9.94 -12.77
CA PRO A 98 6.96 -10.19 -12.41
C PRO A 98 7.16 -10.37 -10.91
N LEU A 99 7.99 -11.35 -10.52
CA LEU A 99 8.28 -11.63 -9.11
C LEU A 99 8.79 -10.40 -8.34
N PHE A 100 9.65 -9.59 -8.95
CA PHE A 100 10.18 -8.40 -8.28
C PHE A 100 9.07 -7.38 -7.95
N LYS A 101 8.04 -7.22 -8.81
CA LYS A 101 6.88 -6.37 -8.54
C LYS A 101 6.02 -6.93 -7.39
N LYS A 102 5.82 -8.25 -7.33
CA LYS A 102 5.16 -8.90 -6.19
C LYS A 102 5.90 -8.62 -4.88
N LEU A 103 7.23 -8.73 -4.91
CA LEU A 103 8.09 -8.47 -3.74
C LEU A 103 8.05 -7.00 -3.30
N MET A 104 7.94 -6.05 -4.23
CA MET A 104 7.76 -4.63 -3.91
C MET A 104 6.47 -4.37 -3.14
N LEU A 105 5.35 -4.99 -3.55
CA LEU A 105 4.07 -4.84 -2.86
C LEU A 105 4.03 -5.54 -1.49
N ALA A 106 4.87 -6.55 -1.28
CA ALA A 106 4.99 -7.28 -0.02
C ALA A 106 6.13 -6.76 0.88
N ASP A 107 6.79 -5.66 0.48
CA ASP A 107 7.95 -5.15 1.21
C ASP A 107 7.56 -4.58 2.57
N ALA A 108 8.32 -4.99 3.61
CA ALA A 108 8.13 -4.50 4.96
C ALA A 108 8.46 -3.02 5.05
N GLN A 109 7.57 -2.23 5.65
CA GLN A 109 7.70 -0.77 5.72
C GLN A 109 7.95 -0.29 7.15
N THR A 110 8.62 0.85 7.26
CA THR A 110 8.66 1.68 8.47
C THR A 110 7.99 3.01 8.14
N SER A 111 6.87 3.31 8.79
CA SER A 111 6.01 4.45 8.47
C SER A 111 5.58 4.48 6.99
N GLY A 112 5.03 3.37 6.51
CA GLY A 112 4.61 3.21 5.11
C GLY A 112 3.35 3.97 4.72
N GLY A 113 2.82 4.84 5.58
CA GLY A 113 1.61 5.59 5.34
C GLY A 113 0.36 4.85 5.82
N LEU A 114 -0.81 5.48 5.60
CA LEU A 114 -2.11 4.88 5.91
C LEU A 114 -2.73 4.27 4.64
N LEU A 115 -3.19 3.04 4.75
CA LEU A 115 -4.06 2.39 3.78
C LEU A 115 -5.51 2.64 4.21
N ILE A 116 -6.24 3.43 3.41
CA ILE A 116 -7.56 3.94 3.77
C ILE A 116 -8.61 3.44 2.79
N SER A 117 -9.68 2.83 3.30
CA SER A 117 -10.88 2.52 2.55
C SER A 117 -11.95 3.58 2.80
N VAL A 118 -12.47 4.18 1.74
CA VAL A 118 -13.45 5.26 1.80
C VAL A 118 -14.53 5.03 0.73
N PRO A 119 -15.80 5.43 0.97
CA PRO A 119 -16.81 5.42 -0.07
C PRO A 119 -16.38 6.19 -1.31
N GLU A 120 -16.66 5.67 -2.51
CA GLU A 120 -16.24 6.30 -3.78
C GLU A 120 -16.67 7.77 -3.88
N SER A 121 -17.85 8.11 -3.36
CA SER A 121 -18.37 9.48 -3.33
C SER A 121 -17.54 10.47 -2.49
N LYS A 122 -16.69 9.97 -1.58
CA LYS A 122 -15.82 10.78 -0.71
C LYS A 122 -14.35 10.73 -1.14
N SER A 123 -14.01 9.90 -2.12
CA SER A 123 -12.62 9.66 -2.53
C SER A 123 -11.92 10.95 -3.00
N ALA A 124 -12.60 11.74 -3.83
CA ALA A 124 -12.04 12.99 -4.33
C ALA A 124 -11.76 14.00 -3.21
N ASP A 125 -12.69 14.12 -2.24
CA ASP A 125 -12.53 15.02 -1.09
C ASP A 125 -11.40 14.58 -0.18
N LEU A 126 -11.26 13.27 0.07
CA LEU A 126 -10.14 12.73 0.85
C LEU A 126 -8.80 13.04 0.16
N ILE A 127 -8.67 12.78 -1.13
CA ILE A 127 -7.44 13.09 -1.89
C ILE A 127 -7.13 14.59 -1.85
N ALA A 128 -8.12 15.46 -2.03
CA ALA A 128 -7.93 16.90 -1.96
C ALA A 128 -7.44 17.33 -0.55
N THR A 129 -8.03 16.77 0.51
CA THR A 129 -7.65 17.06 1.89
C THR A 129 -6.23 16.57 2.21
N LEU A 130 -5.88 15.34 1.81
CA LEU A 130 -4.52 14.80 1.96
C LEU A 130 -3.47 15.68 1.26
N LYS A 131 -3.75 16.09 0.02
CA LYS A 131 -2.86 17.01 -0.73
C LYS A 131 -2.73 18.36 -0.06
N SER A 132 -3.82 18.94 0.44
CA SER A 132 -3.80 20.23 1.15
C SER A 132 -2.97 20.17 2.43
N LYS A 133 -3.00 19.03 3.13
CA LYS A 133 -2.21 18.73 4.32
C LYS A 133 -0.78 18.29 4.01
N LYS A 134 -0.40 18.21 2.72
CA LYS A 134 0.95 17.84 2.26
C LYS A 134 1.42 16.47 2.75
N THR A 135 0.56 15.48 2.78
CA THR A 135 0.95 14.09 3.04
C THR A 135 1.92 13.60 1.96
N LEU A 136 2.81 12.67 2.30
CA LEU A 136 3.85 12.16 1.39
C LEU A 136 3.25 11.47 0.16
N SER A 137 2.15 10.74 0.34
CA SER A 137 1.39 10.13 -0.75
C SER A 137 -0.10 10.42 -0.57
N SER A 138 -0.81 10.56 -1.69
CA SER A 138 -2.27 10.78 -1.74
C SER A 138 -2.82 10.24 -3.05
N MET A 139 -2.79 8.92 -3.19
CA MET A 139 -3.14 8.19 -4.41
C MET A 139 -4.36 7.29 -4.17
N VAL A 140 -5.18 7.11 -5.22
CA VAL A 140 -6.15 6.02 -5.27
C VAL A 140 -5.44 4.83 -5.91
N ILE A 141 -5.12 3.82 -5.11
CA ILE A 141 -4.34 2.66 -5.56
C ILE A 141 -5.19 1.46 -5.94
N GLY A 142 -6.51 1.54 -5.73
CA GLY A 142 -7.38 0.40 -6.02
C GLY A 142 -8.82 0.60 -5.57
N LYS A 143 -9.57 -0.48 -5.55
CA LYS A 143 -11.00 -0.50 -5.17
C LYS A 143 -11.34 -1.71 -4.33
N ILE A 144 -12.35 -1.54 -3.46
CA ILE A 144 -12.95 -2.62 -2.66
C ILE A 144 -14.21 -3.15 -3.34
N TYR A 145 -14.41 -4.46 -3.28
CA TYR A 145 -15.54 -5.17 -3.87
C TYR A 145 -16.17 -6.14 -2.88
N ASN A 146 -17.34 -6.66 -3.23
CA ASN A 146 -17.93 -7.80 -2.54
C ASN A 146 -16.96 -9.00 -2.56
N PRO A 147 -17.05 -9.93 -1.58
CA PRO A 147 -16.18 -11.09 -1.52
C PRO A 147 -16.15 -11.88 -2.82
N ALA A 148 -14.95 -12.24 -3.26
CA ALA A 148 -14.68 -13.03 -4.46
C ALA A 148 -13.72 -14.19 -4.12
N ASP A 149 -13.30 -14.97 -5.13
CA ASP A 149 -12.46 -16.18 -4.96
C ASP A 149 -11.13 -15.87 -4.27
N PHE A 150 -10.54 -14.71 -4.58
CA PHE A 150 -9.35 -14.21 -3.90
C PHE A 150 -9.67 -12.95 -3.09
N LYS A 151 -8.95 -12.75 -1.99
CA LYS A 151 -9.07 -11.53 -1.18
C LYS A 151 -8.47 -10.33 -1.87
N ILE A 152 -7.40 -10.54 -2.67
CA ILE A 152 -6.70 -9.47 -3.38
C ILE A 152 -6.52 -9.85 -4.84
N TYR A 153 -6.73 -8.90 -5.72
CA TYR A 153 -6.39 -8.96 -7.14
C TYR A 153 -5.39 -7.84 -7.44
N VAL A 154 -4.35 -8.13 -8.22
CA VAL A 154 -3.32 -7.15 -8.60
C VAL A 154 -3.21 -7.10 -10.12
N ASN A 155 -3.37 -5.91 -10.68
CA ASN A 155 -3.20 -5.60 -12.09
C ASN A 155 -1.91 -4.81 -12.36
#